data_a60d7fafe29f9c35b8a60b6aee26fa73
#
_entry.id   a60d7fafe29f9c35b8a60b6aee26fa73
#
_cell.length_a   1.000
_cell.length_b   1.000
_cell.length_c   1.000
_cell.angle_alpha   90.00
_cell.angle_beta   90.00
_cell.angle_gamma   90.00
#
_symmetry.space_group_name_H-M   'P 1'
#
loop_
_entity.id
_entity.type
_entity.pdbx_description
1 polymer ?
#
loop_
_entity_poly.entity_id
_entity_poly.type
_entity_poly.pdbx_seq_one_letter_code
_entity_poly.pdbx_strand_id
1 'polypeptide(L)'
;MSQHEEQCRHSRSWNKRLFTMNPVSPPTPRLLPVWAGLLLAAFSGVLMACAFIPVDWGGCVWIGFLPLLTALWYGRRREGKKGILAYALYGWMFGVVFYGISFWWVNEVSTLGYIPLMIFYGGLFPGIWALGTGGVFR
;
A
#
# COMPACT_ATOMS: atom_id res chain seq x y z
N MET A 1 43.36 13.12 46.30
CA MET A 1 42.49 12.75 45.15
C MET A 1 41.45 11.79 45.72
N SER A 2 40.19 12.22 45.79
CA SER A 2 39.22 11.50 46.59
C SER A 2 38.63 10.34 45.77
N GLN A 3 38.34 9.22 46.46
CA GLN A 3 37.71 8.04 45.83
C GLN A 3 36.39 8.37 45.07
N HIS A 4 35.78 9.47 45.41
CA HIS A 4 34.58 9.99 44.79
C HIS A 4 34.81 10.44 43.34
N GLU A 5 35.97 11.00 42.99
CA GLU A 5 36.32 11.47 41.66
C GLU A 5 36.58 10.31 40.67
N GLU A 6 37.22 9.25 41.20
CA GLU A 6 37.45 8.03 40.39
C GLU A 6 36.13 7.32 40.01
N GLN A 7 35.20 7.25 40.97
CA GLN A 7 33.91 6.61 40.78
C GLN A 7 33.04 7.40 39.75
N CYS A 8 33.08 8.73 39.80
CA CYS A 8 32.43 9.59 38.77
C CYS A 8 33.06 9.45 37.39
N ARG A 9 34.36 9.26 37.31
CA ARG A 9 35.08 9.08 36.03
C ARG A 9 34.75 7.72 35.43
N HIS A 10 34.66 6.68 36.23
CA HIS A 10 34.30 5.32 35.79
C HIS A 10 32.86 5.27 35.31
N SER A 11 31.92 5.88 36.02
CA SER A 11 30.50 5.98 35.61
C SER A 11 30.32 6.72 34.25
N ARG A 12 31.06 7.79 34.02
CA ARG A 12 31.05 8.52 32.74
C ARG A 12 31.61 7.69 31.58
N SER A 13 32.60 6.84 31.85
CA SER A 13 33.18 5.98 30.79
C SER A 13 32.25 4.85 30.39
N TRP A 14 31.49 4.29 31.34
CA TRP A 14 30.45 3.30 31.07
C TRP A 14 29.30 3.86 30.26
N ASN A 15 28.81 5.04 30.59
CA ASN A 15 27.76 5.71 29.80
C ASN A 15 28.19 6.00 28.36
N LYS A 16 29.45 6.41 28.13
CA LYS A 16 29.97 6.61 26.77
C LYS A 16 30.02 5.29 26.00
N ARG A 17 30.38 4.17 26.60
CA ARG A 17 30.40 2.85 25.92
C ARG A 17 29.00 2.33 25.59
N LEU A 18 28.03 2.55 26.45
CA LEU A 18 26.64 2.19 26.18
C LEU A 18 26.06 3.01 25.01
N PHE A 19 26.46 4.28 24.88
CA PHE A 19 26.03 5.14 23.77
C PHE A 19 26.73 4.81 22.44
N THR A 20 27.92 4.19 22.48
CA THR A 20 28.65 3.74 21.28
C THR A 20 28.34 2.28 20.91
N MET A 21 27.54 1.54 21.67
CA MET A 21 26.92 0.33 21.16
C MET A 21 26.02 0.75 20.03
N ASN A 22 26.55 0.59 18.83
CA ASN A 22 25.89 0.85 17.54
C ASN A 22 24.45 0.35 17.65
N PRO A 23 23.43 1.22 17.62
CA PRO A 23 22.06 0.72 17.61
C PRO A 23 21.98 -0.19 16.40
N VAL A 24 21.71 -1.48 16.64
CA VAL A 24 21.44 -2.44 15.56
C VAL A 24 20.37 -1.77 14.72
N SER A 25 20.79 -1.18 13.61
CA SER A 25 19.86 -0.51 12.70
C SER A 25 18.80 -1.55 12.34
N PRO A 26 17.53 -1.29 12.67
CA PRO A 26 16.48 -2.25 12.35
C PRO A 26 16.60 -2.56 10.86
N PRO A 27 16.49 -3.84 10.46
CA PRO A 27 16.64 -4.22 9.06
C PRO A 27 15.74 -3.31 8.23
N THR A 28 16.35 -2.57 7.31
CA THR A 28 15.62 -1.66 6.42
C THR A 28 14.61 -2.51 5.67
N PRO A 29 13.31 -2.34 5.91
CA PRO A 29 12.31 -3.16 5.26
C PRO A 29 12.44 -2.93 3.76
N ARG A 30 12.69 -4.02 3.01
CA ARG A 30 12.82 -3.97 1.55
C ARG A 30 11.55 -3.37 0.99
N LEU A 31 11.68 -2.20 0.36
CA LEU A 31 10.56 -1.58 -0.34
C LEU A 31 10.20 -2.50 -1.52
N LEU A 32 8.94 -2.92 -1.58
CA LEU A 32 8.45 -3.63 -2.76
C LEU A 32 8.60 -2.73 -4.00
N PRO A 33 9.08 -3.25 -5.13
CA PRO A 33 9.10 -2.49 -6.37
C PRO A 33 7.67 -2.09 -6.76
N VAL A 34 7.52 -0.96 -7.48
CA VAL A 34 6.18 -0.43 -7.84
C VAL A 34 5.37 -1.45 -8.62
N TRP A 35 6.02 -2.18 -9.53
CA TRP A 35 5.36 -3.19 -10.34
C TRP A 35 4.77 -4.34 -9.51
N ALA A 36 5.44 -4.76 -8.42
CA ALA A 36 4.88 -5.77 -7.53
C ALA A 36 3.63 -5.26 -6.78
N GLY A 37 3.63 -3.99 -6.38
CA GLY A 37 2.44 -3.35 -5.81
C GLY A 37 1.29 -3.24 -6.81
N LEU A 38 1.59 -2.96 -8.09
CA LEU A 38 0.58 -2.97 -9.16
C LEU A 38 0.00 -4.37 -9.41
N LEU A 39 0.84 -5.41 -9.40
CA LEU A 39 0.38 -6.79 -9.53
C LEU A 39 -0.52 -7.20 -8.35
N LEU A 40 -0.16 -6.83 -7.12
CA LEU A 40 -1.00 -7.07 -5.96
C LEU A 40 -2.36 -6.34 -6.06
N ALA A 41 -2.35 -5.09 -6.54
CA ALA A 41 -3.57 -4.32 -6.74
C ALA A 41 -4.45 -4.93 -7.84
N ALA A 42 -3.87 -5.36 -8.96
CA ALA A 42 -4.58 -6.06 -10.03
C ALA A 42 -5.18 -7.40 -9.55
N PHE A 43 -4.40 -8.19 -8.81
CA PHE A 43 -4.86 -9.45 -8.23
C PHE A 43 -6.02 -9.24 -7.25
N SER A 44 -5.93 -8.18 -6.44
CA SER A 44 -7.03 -7.77 -5.55
C SER A 44 -8.30 -7.43 -6.34
N GLY A 45 -8.16 -6.72 -7.47
CA GLY A 45 -9.29 -6.41 -8.36
C GLY A 45 -9.97 -7.66 -8.93
N VAL A 46 -9.19 -8.66 -9.34
CA VAL A 46 -9.71 -9.95 -9.82
C VAL A 46 -10.46 -10.69 -8.71
N LEU A 47 -9.88 -10.79 -7.51
CA LEU A 47 -10.53 -11.44 -6.37
C LEU A 47 -11.86 -10.77 -5.99
N MET A 48 -11.88 -9.43 -6.01
CA MET A 48 -13.11 -8.69 -5.77
C MET A 48 -14.15 -8.92 -6.87
N ALA A 49 -13.73 -9.01 -8.13
CA ALA A 49 -14.63 -9.32 -9.23
C ALA A 49 -15.24 -10.73 -9.11
N CYS A 50 -14.50 -11.71 -8.57
CA CYS A 50 -15.02 -13.05 -8.30
C CYS A 50 -16.12 -13.09 -7.22
N ALA A 51 -16.24 -12.03 -6.41
CA ALA A 51 -17.33 -11.92 -5.44
C ALA A 51 -18.68 -11.55 -6.09
N PHE A 52 -18.65 -11.10 -7.36
CA PHE A 52 -19.83 -10.74 -8.14
C PHE A 52 -20.22 -11.85 -9.12
N ILE A 53 -21.41 -11.69 -9.70
CA ILE A 53 -21.93 -12.60 -10.73
C ILE A 53 -20.93 -12.70 -11.91
N PRO A 54 -20.59 -13.91 -12.42
CA PRO A 54 -21.32 -15.20 -12.22
C PRO A 54 -20.78 -16.09 -11.09
N VAL A 55 -19.70 -15.76 -10.42
CA VAL A 55 -19.04 -16.66 -9.44
C VAL A 55 -19.71 -16.63 -8.08
N ASP A 56 -20.27 -15.46 -7.69
CA ASP A 56 -21.05 -15.22 -6.45
C ASP A 56 -20.37 -15.74 -5.15
N TRP A 57 -19.04 -15.60 -5.10
CA TRP A 57 -18.27 -15.98 -3.92
C TRP A 57 -18.12 -14.79 -2.97
N GLY A 58 -19.18 -14.49 -2.21
CA GLY A 58 -19.20 -13.36 -1.26
C GLY A 58 -18.05 -13.35 -0.26
N GLY A 59 -17.46 -14.49 0.10
CA GLY A 59 -16.26 -14.57 0.93
C GLY A 59 -15.03 -13.92 0.31
N CYS A 60 -14.95 -13.85 -1.02
CA CYS A 60 -13.85 -13.21 -1.73
C CYS A 60 -13.76 -11.71 -1.46
N VAL A 61 -14.86 -11.05 -1.04
CA VAL A 61 -14.85 -9.63 -0.66
C VAL A 61 -13.87 -9.37 0.48
N TRP A 62 -13.90 -10.20 1.50
CA TRP A 62 -13.05 -10.03 2.68
C TRP A 62 -11.58 -10.30 2.39
N ILE A 63 -11.30 -11.32 1.59
CA ILE A 63 -9.94 -11.70 1.22
C ILE A 63 -9.40 -10.79 0.12
N GLY A 64 -10.29 -10.35 -0.79
CA GLY A 64 -9.92 -9.56 -1.95
C GLY A 64 -9.29 -8.21 -1.63
N PHE A 65 -9.63 -7.58 -0.51
CA PHE A 65 -9.02 -6.32 -0.08
C PHE A 65 -7.62 -6.49 0.52
N LEU A 66 -7.26 -7.66 1.02
CA LEU A 66 -5.97 -7.88 1.69
C LEU A 66 -4.76 -7.57 0.79
N PRO A 67 -4.70 -8.02 -0.48
CA PRO A 67 -3.58 -7.69 -1.35
C PRO A 67 -3.46 -6.19 -1.64
N LEU A 68 -4.60 -5.49 -1.80
CA LEU A 68 -4.61 -4.03 -2.00
C LEU A 68 -4.09 -3.30 -0.76
N LEU A 69 -4.59 -3.65 0.43
CA LEU A 69 -4.12 -3.05 1.69
C LEU A 69 -2.63 -3.29 1.90
N THR A 70 -2.14 -4.48 1.54
CA THR A 70 -0.72 -4.80 1.58
C THR A 70 0.09 -3.91 0.63
N ALA A 71 -0.38 -3.73 -0.61
CA ALA A 71 0.26 -2.85 -1.58
C ALA A 71 0.29 -1.39 -1.09
N LEU A 72 -0.81 -0.89 -0.52
CA LEU A 72 -0.90 0.44 0.08
C LEU A 72 0.03 0.59 1.28
N TRP A 73 0.09 -0.41 2.17
CA TRP A 73 0.98 -0.42 3.33
C TRP A 73 2.45 -0.30 2.94
N TYR A 74 2.88 -1.04 1.93
CA TYR A 74 4.25 -0.93 1.40
C TYR A 74 4.47 0.38 0.63
N GLY A 75 3.45 0.88 -0.07
CA GLY A 75 3.48 2.19 -0.73
C GLY A 75 3.68 3.34 0.26
N ARG A 76 3.11 3.26 1.47
CA ARG A 76 3.24 4.25 2.56
C ARG A 76 4.68 4.55 2.95
N ARG A 77 5.57 3.58 2.81
CA ARG A 77 7.00 3.74 3.15
C ARG A 77 7.78 4.58 2.14
N ARG A 78 7.14 4.98 1.03
CA ARG A 78 7.74 5.87 0.03
C ARG A 78 7.42 7.31 0.40
N GLU A 79 8.47 8.09 0.65
CA GLU A 79 8.32 9.49 1.02
C GLU A 79 8.08 10.38 -0.21
N GLY A 80 7.35 11.50 0.01
CA GLY A 80 7.15 12.56 -0.97
C GLY A 80 6.18 12.23 -2.09
N LYS A 81 6.32 12.97 -3.22
CA LYS A 81 5.42 12.89 -4.39
C LYS A 81 5.37 11.50 -5.03
N LYS A 82 6.47 10.73 -4.96
CA LYS A 82 6.53 9.35 -5.48
C LYS A 82 5.63 8.39 -4.70
N GLY A 83 5.47 8.60 -3.40
CA GLY A 83 4.55 7.83 -2.57
C GLY A 83 3.10 8.09 -2.94
N ILE A 84 2.71 9.37 -3.10
CA ILE A 84 1.36 9.78 -3.49
C ILE A 84 0.98 9.18 -4.85
N LEU A 85 1.89 9.28 -5.82
CA LEU A 85 1.66 8.69 -7.15
C LEU A 85 1.50 7.17 -7.09
N ALA A 86 2.29 6.47 -6.27
CA ALA A 86 2.15 5.03 -6.10
C ALA A 86 0.79 4.65 -5.52
N TYR A 87 0.27 5.40 -4.52
CA TYR A 87 -1.09 5.18 -3.99
C TYR A 87 -2.16 5.33 -5.07
N ALA A 88 -2.09 6.42 -5.83
CA ALA A 88 -3.04 6.67 -6.91
C ALA A 88 -3.01 5.56 -7.96
N LEU A 89 -1.81 5.12 -8.36
CA LEU A 89 -1.62 4.05 -9.33
C LEU A 89 -2.15 2.70 -8.83
N TYR A 90 -1.95 2.36 -7.56
CA TYR A 90 -2.46 1.11 -6.99
C TYR A 90 -3.99 1.10 -6.93
N GLY A 91 -4.60 2.20 -6.46
CA GLY A 91 -6.05 2.35 -6.47
C GLY A 91 -6.63 2.34 -7.88
N TRP A 92 -5.98 3.05 -8.81
CA TRP A 92 -6.39 3.09 -10.21
C TRP A 92 -6.33 1.69 -10.86
N MET A 93 -5.23 0.96 -10.67
CA MET A 93 -5.06 -0.38 -11.24
C MET A 93 -6.10 -1.36 -10.68
N PHE A 94 -6.31 -1.34 -9.35
CA PHE A 94 -7.36 -2.13 -8.70
C PHE A 94 -8.74 -1.85 -9.32
N GLY A 95 -9.10 -0.58 -9.44
CA GLY A 95 -10.40 -0.17 -9.94
C GLY A 95 -10.61 -0.55 -11.40
N VAL A 96 -9.63 -0.30 -12.28
CA VAL A 96 -9.72 -0.66 -13.70
C VAL A 96 -9.93 -2.15 -13.87
N VAL A 97 -9.19 -2.99 -13.13
CA VAL A 97 -9.33 -4.45 -13.23
C VAL A 97 -10.69 -4.90 -12.67
N PHE A 98 -11.07 -4.41 -11.48
CA PHE A 98 -12.34 -4.76 -10.85
C PHE A 98 -13.55 -4.37 -11.70
N TYR A 99 -13.64 -3.11 -12.11
CA TYR A 99 -14.75 -2.62 -12.94
C TYR A 99 -14.73 -3.22 -14.33
N GLY A 100 -13.53 -3.46 -14.91
CA GLY A 100 -13.40 -4.09 -16.21
C GLY A 100 -14.00 -5.48 -16.27
N ILE A 101 -13.80 -6.27 -15.22
CA ILE A 101 -14.38 -7.61 -15.15
C ILE A 101 -15.85 -7.54 -14.78
N SER A 102 -16.21 -6.73 -13.76
CA SER A 102 -17.57 -6.69 -13.21
C SER A 102 -18.58 -6.08 -14.18
N PHE A 103 -18.16 -5.11 -15.00
CA PHE A 103 -19.03 -4.42 -15.96
C PHE A 103 -18.79 -4.85 -17.42
N TRP A 104 -18.19 -6.02 -17.64
CA TRP A 104 -17.96 -6.55 -18.97
C TRP A 104 -19.22 -6.59 -19.86
N TRP A 105 -20.38 -6.90 -19.24
CA TRP A 105 -21.67 -6.94 -19.91
C TRP A 105 -22.11 -5.60 -20.52
N VAL A 106 -21.64 -4.47 -20.00
CA VAL A 106 -21.93 -3.13 -20.55
C VAL A 106 -21.31 -2.97 -21.94
N ASN A 107 -20.21 -3.66 -22.21
CA ASN A 107 -19.57 -3.65 -23.53
C ASN A 107 -20.48 -4.22 -24.63
N GLU A 108 -21.37 -5.15 -24.29
CA GLU A 108 -22.38 -5.70 -25.21
C GLU A 108 -23.45 -4.68 -25.59
N VAL A 109 -23.72 -3.73 -24.69
CA VAL A 109 -24.72 -2.69 -24.92
C VAL A 109 -24.11 -1.49 -25.67
N SER A 110 -22.93 -1.05 -25.27
CA SER A 110 -22.25 0.10 -25.90
C SER A 110 -20.76 0.12 -25.55
N THR A 111 -19.92 -0.25 -26.49
CA THR A 111 -18.46 -0.17 -26.35
C THR A 111 -17.99 1.28 -26.13
N LEU A 112 -18.67 2.25 -26.78
CA LEU A 112 -18.33 3.66 -26.65
C LEU A 112 -18.59 4.21 -25.23
N GLY A 113 -19.59 3.68 -24.54
CA GLY A 113 -19.90 4.05 -23.15
C GLY A 113 -19.05 3.29 -22.12
N TYR A 114 -18.62 2.08 -22.45
CA TYR A 114 -17.83 1.23 -21.56
C TYR A 114 -16.43 1.79 -21.27
N ILE A 115 -15.74 2.29 -22.30
CA ILE A 115 -14.37 2.83 -22.16
C ILE A 115 -14.30 4.01 -21.18
N PRO A 116 -15.11 5.10 -21.33
CA PRO A 116 -15.10 6.19 -20.38
C PRO A 116 -15.58 5.76 -18.99
N LEU A 117 -16.55 4.86 -18.88
CA LEU A 117 -16.99 4.30 -17.61
C LEU A 117 -15.84 3.65 -16.86
N MET A 118 -15.06 2.81 -17.52
CA MET A 118 -13.89 2.13 -16.97
C MET A 118 -12.83 3.12 -16.48
N ILE A 119 -12.50 4.12 -17.29
CA ILE A 119 -11.46 5.10 -16.97
C ILE A 119 -11.90 6.00 -15.83
N PHE A 120 -13.14 6.51 -15.86
CA PHE A 120 -13.65 7.43 -14.84
C PHE A 120 -14.02 6.71 -13.54
N TYR A 121 -14.92 5.74 -13.59
CA TYR A 121 -15.37 5.06 -12.37
C TYR A 121 -14.34 4.04 -11.87
N GLY A 122 -13.77 3.26 -12.76
CA GLY A 122 -12.77 2.26 -12.41
C GLY A 122 -11.44 2.87 -11.95
N GLY A 123 -11.03 3.97 -12.57
CA GLY A 123 -9.74 4.59 -12.28
C GLY A 123 -9.81 5.70 -11.23
N LEU A 124 -10.70 6.67 -11.44
CA LEU A 124 -10.71 7.90 -10.63
C LEU A 124 -11.17 7.65 -9.19
N PHE A 125 -12.27 6.94 -9.01
CA PHE A 125 -12.86 6.70 -7.68
C PHE A 125 -11.94 5.93 -6.74
N PRO A 126 -11.43 4.74 -7.10
CA PRO A 126 -10.49 4.01 -6.25
C PRO A 126 -9.14 4.73 -6.10
N GLY A 127 -8.71 5.50 -7.10
CA GLY A 127 -7.53 6.34 -7.02
C GLY A 127 -7.66 7.43 -5.96
N ILE A 128 -8.78 8.16 -5.93
CA ILE A 128 -9.09 9.19 -4.91
C ILE A 128 -9.20 8.54 -3.53
N TRP A 129 -9.87 7.40 -3.43
CA TRP A 129 -10.00 6.67 -2.17
C TRP A 129 -8.63 6.24 -1.62
N ALA A 130 -7.76 5.71 -2.47
CA ALA A 130 -6.41 5.33 -2.09
C ALA A 130 -5.57 6.54 -1.65
N LEU A 131 -5.73 7.71 -2.29
CA LEU A 131 -5.11 8.95 -1.87
C LEU A 131 -5.64 9.43 -0.52
N GLY A 132 -6.95 9.34 -0.28
CA GLY A 132 -7.58 9.68 0.99
C GLY A 132 -7.04 8.84 2.14
N THR A 133 -6.95 7.52 1.97
CA THR A 133 -6.37 6.62 2.98
C THR A 133 -4.90 6.90 3.22
N GLY A 134 -4.13 7.20 2.18
CA GLY A 134 -2.72 7.61 2.29
C GLY A 134 -2.51 8.95 2.99
N GLY A 135 -3.45 9.91 2.85
CA GLY A 135 -3.42 11.22 3.48
C GLY A 135 -3.81 11.21 4.96
N VAL A 136 -4.82 10.43 5.32
CA VAL A 136 -5.33 10.33 6.71
C VAL A 136 -4.32 9.65 7.65
N PHE A 137 -3.49 8.77 7.14
CA PHE A 137 -2.49 8.04 7.94
C PHE A 137 -1.09 8.68 7.95
N ARG A 138 -0.93 9.90 7.46
CA ARG A 138 0.30 10.71 7.56
C ARG A 138 0.28 11.60 8.76
#